data_b0b5e180c3c6e143db29d9e26409c916
#
_entry.id   b0b5e180c3c6e143db29d9e26409c916
#
_cell.length_a   1.000
_cell.length_b   1.000
_cell.length_c   1.000
_cell.angle_alpha   90.00
_cell.angle_beta   90.00
_cell.angle_gamma   90.00
#
_symmetry.space_group_name_H-M   'P 1'
#
loop_
_entity.id
_entity.type
_entity.pdbx_description
1 polymer ?
#
loop_
_entity_poly.entity_id
_entity_poly.type
_entity_poly.pdbx_seq_one_letter_code
_entity_poly.pdbx_strand_id
1 'polypeptide(L)'
;LREMGKAVVQPILQELPKANAAGQEAFLDILVNYPGPQQVFDLAVRLFKQNPGRRALFGSYLGKLGDDRALPVLMEAANDEKCGYMDFIELRSAIEYLGGEAPKREFFEDADYDALRAMEDD
;
A
#
# COMPACT_ATOMS: atom_id res chain seq x y z
N LEU A 1 -14.53 -20.96 6.81
CA LEU A 1 -13.75 -19.87 6.23
C LEU A 1 -12.36 -19.72 6.85
N ARG A 2 -12.26 -19.85 8.19
CA ARG A 2 -10.95 -19.79 8.89
C ARG A 2 -10.04 -20.93 8.50
N GLU A 3 -10.59 -22.13 8.34
CA GLU A 3 -9.84 -23.31 7.95
C GLU A 3 -9.33 -23.19 6.51
N MET A 4 -10.14 -22.63 5.61
CA MET A 4 -9.72 -22.35 4.24
C MET A 4 -8.61 -21.31 4.20
N GLY A 5 -8.71 -20.28 5.04
CA GLY A 5 -7.66 -19.28 5.17
C GLY A 5 -6.34 -19.87 5.58
N LYS A 6 -6.34 -20.75 6.61
CA LYS A 6 -5.13 -21.43 7.07
C LYS A 6 -4.55 -22.35 5.98
N ALA A 7 -5.42 -23.04 5.23
CA ALA A 7 -4.99 -23.91 4.15
C ALA A 7 -4.29 -23.16 3.03
N VAL A 8 -4.64 -21.88 2.79
CA VAL A 8 -4.02 -21.05 1.76
C VAL A 8 -2.77 -20.34 2.32
N VAL A 9 -2.88 -19.75 3.51
CA VAL A 9 -1.87 -18.83 4.06
C VAL A 9 -0.61 -19.57 4.49
N GLN A 10 -0.73 -20.68 5.21
CA GLN A 10 0.43 -21.36 5.78
C GLN A 10 1.42 -21.87 4.71
N PRO A 11 0.98 -22.54 3.62
CA PRO A 11 1.92 -22.94 2.58
C PRO A 11 2.65 -21.76 1.94
N ILE A 12 1.95 -20.64 1.73
CA ILE A 12 2.54 -19.44 1.15
C ILE A 12 3.58 -18.85 2.09
N LEU A 13 3.29 -18.77 3.39
CA LEU A 13 4.24 -18.24 4.37
C LEU A 13 5.51 -19.08 4.47
N GLN A 14 5.39 -20.39 4.27
CA GLN A 14 6.55 -21.28 4.25
C GLN A 14 7.45 -21.07 3.03
N GLU A 15 6.86 -20.75 1.88
CA GLU A 15 7.59 -20.50 0.65
C GLU A 15 8.15 -19.08 0.53
N LEU A 16 7.61 -18.13 1.31
CA LEU A 16 7.96 -16.72 1.23
C LEU A 16 9.46 -16.43 1.32
N PRO A 17 10.21 -17.01 2.30
CA PRO A 17 11.64 -16.74 2.41
C PRO A 17 12.45 -17.18 1.20
N LYS A 18 11.92 -18.11 0.41
CA LYS A 18 12.58 -18.65 -0.79
C LYS A 18 12.20 -17.89 -2.05
N ALA A 19 11.16 -17.07 -2.00
CA ALA A 19 10.64 -16.37 -3.17
C ALA A 19 11.51 -15.15 -3.52
N ASN A 20 11.66 -14.90 -4.82
CA ASN A 20 12.26 -13.66 -5.29
C ASN A 20 11.26 -12.50 -5.16
N ALA A 21 11.67 -11.28 -5.56
CA ALA A 21 10.83 -10.08 -5.41
C ALA A 21 9.47 -10.24 -6.11
N ALA A 22 9.46 -10.77 -7.34
CA ALA A 22 8.22 -10.98 -8.08
C ALA A 22 7.32 -12.02 -7.40
N GLY A 23 7.92 -13.10 -6.85
CA GLY A 23 7.18 -14.11 -6.12
C GLY A 23 6.60 -13.59 -4.82
N GLN A 24 7.35 -12.75 -4.10
CA GLN A 24 6.86 -12.12 -2.87
C GLN A 24 5.67 -11.20 -3.15
N GLU A 25 5.73 -10.44 -4.24
CA GLU A 25 4.61 -9.57 -4.66
C GLU A 25 3.37 -10.41 -5.00
N ALA A 26 3.55 -11.50 -5.76
CA ALA A 26 2.45 -12.38 -6.12
C ALA A 26 1.82 -13.02 -4.87
N PHE A 27 2.64 -13.45 -3.92
CA PHE A 27 2.15 -14.00 -2.66
C PHE A 27 1.39 -12.96 -1.85
N LEU A 28 1.90 -11.72 -1.81
CA LEU A 28 1.22 -10.65 -1.08
C LEU A 28 -0.15 -10.35 -1.68
N ASP A 29 -0.27 -10.35 -3.00
CA ASP A 29 -1.55 -10.15 -3.68
C ASP A 29 -2.62 -11.15 -3.22
N ILE A 30 -2.19 -12.38 -2.94
CA ILE A 30 -3.09 -13.41 -2.38
C ILE A 30 -3.31 -13.17 -0.88
N LEU A 31 -2.23 -12.94 -0.13
CA LEU A 31 -2.26 -12.86 1.33
C LEU A 31 -3.08 -11.69 1.87
N VAL A 32 -3.21 -10.59 1.12
CA VAL A 32 -4.01 -9.43 1.58
C VAL A 32 -5.49 -9.76 1.71
N ASN A 33 -5.94 -10.86 1.14
CA ASN A 33 -7.30 -11.35 1.30
C ASN A 33 -7.50 -12.15 2.60
N TYR A 34 -6.41 -12.44 3.32
CA TYR A 34 -6.43 -13.22 4.56
C TYR A 34 -5.68 -12.48 5.67
N PRO A 35 -6.19 -11.29 6.10
CA PRO A 35 -5.52 -10.52 7.14
C PRO A 35 -5.56 -11.24 8.48
N GLY A 36 -4.55 -11.05 9.27
CA GLY A 36 -4.43 -11.65 10.59
C GLY A 36 -2.99 -12.02 10.95
N PRO A 37 -2.29 -12.87 10.16
CA PRO A 37 -0.90 -13.18 10.48
C PRO A 37 -0.01 -11.94 10.43
N GLN A 38 0.80 -11.74 11.47
CA GLN A 38 1.73 -10.62 11.56
C GLN A 38 2.71 -10.59 10.37
N GLN A 39 3.09 -11.76 9.88
CA GLN A 39 4.02 -11.91 8.75
C GLN A 39 3.49 -11.24 7.49
N VAL A 40 2.17 -11.26 7.27
CA VAL A 40 1.55 -10.62 6.10
C VAL A 40 1.72 -9.11 6.18
N PHE A 41 1.44 -8.52 7.35
CA PHE A 41 1.62 -7.09 7.58
C PHE A 41 3.08 -6.69 7.42
N ASP A 42 4.00 -7.43 8.03
CA ASP A 42 5.43 -7.15 7.96
C ASP A 42 5.94 -7.20 6.53
N LEU A 43 5.48 -8.18 5.74
CA LEU A 43 5.84 -8.27 4.33
C LEU A 43 5.32 -7.07 3.55
N ALA A 44 4.07 -6.69 3.76
CA ALA A 44 3.45 -5.55 3.05
C ALA A 44 4.21 -4.26 3.33
N VAL A 45 4.56 -3.99 4.59
CA VAL A 45 5.33 -2.81 4.98
C VAL A 45 6.71 -2.83 4.35
N ARG A 46 7.39 -3.97 4.39
CA ARG A 46 8.74 -4.10 3.83
C ARG A 46 8.73 -3.84 2.33
N LEU A 47 7.81 -4.46 1.59
CA LEU A 47 7.72 -4.28 0.14
C LEU A 47 7.34 -2.84 -0.21
N PHE A 48 6.47 -2.22 0.57
CA PHE A 48 6.11 -0.82 0.38
C PHE A 48 7.34 0.09 0.50
N LYS A 49 8.14 -0.11 1.54
CA LYS A 49 9.35 0.71 1.78
C LYS A 49 10.45 0.46 0.75
N GLN A 50 10.58 -0.79 0.28
CA GLN A 50 11.63 -1.17 -0.67
C GLN A 50 11.31 -0.76 -2.11
N ASN A 51 10.07 -0.41 -2.41
CA ASN A 51 9.63 -0.13 -3.77
C ASN A 51 8.96 1.24 -3.88
N PRO A 52 9.73 2.34 -3.71
CA PRO A 52 9.15 3.69 -3.74
C PRO A 52 8.50 4.04 -5.08
N GLY A 53 8.90 3.39 -6.17
CA GLY A 53 8.26 3.56 -7.47
C GLY A 53 6.91 2.88 -7.61
N ARG A 54 6.49 2.08 -6.62
CA ARG A 54 5.24 1.32 -6.65
C ARG A 54 4.39 1.57 -5.40
N ARG A 55 4.46 2.78 -4.89
CA ARG A 55 3.72 3.18 -3.67
C ARG A 55 2.22 2.98 -3.79
N ALA A 56 1.66 3.27 -4.96
CA ALA A 56 0.22 3.12 -5.17
C ALA A 56 -0.22 1.67 -4.95
N LEU A 57 0.49 0.72 -5.54
CA LEU A 57 0.17 -0.70 -5.44
C LEU A 57 0.31 -1.20 -4.00
N PHE A 58 1.49 -1.03 -3.40
CA PHE A 58 1.74 -1.57 -2.07
C PHE A 58 0.98 -0.80 -0.98
N GLY A 59 0.72 0.50 -1.22
CA GLY A 59 -0.15 1.27 -0.34
C GLY A 59 -1.58 0.75 -0.34
N SER A 60 -2.10 0.34 -1.50
CA SER A 60 -3.42 -0.27 -1.58
C SER A 60 -3.49 -1.59 -0.83
N TYR A 61 -2.43 -2.38 -0.86
CA TYR A 61 -2.36 -3.62 -0.08
C TYR A 61 -2.40 -3.35 1.43
N LEU A 62 -1.66 -2.33 1.88
CA LEU A 62 -1.70 -1.93 3.29
C LEU A 62 -3.10 -1.49 3.71
N GLY A 63 -3.80 -0.75 2.85
CA GLY A 63 -5.19 -0.38 3.10
C GLY A 63 -6.09 -1.60 3.19
N LYS A 64 -5.96 -2.55 2.27
CA LYS A 64 -6.76 -3.78 2.26
C LYS A 64 -6.58 -4.62 3.51
N LEU A 65 -5.38 -4.66 4.08
CA LEU A 65 -5.12 -5.41 5.31
C LEU A 65 -5.90 -4.86 6.50
N GLY A 66 -6.30 -3.60 6.46
CA GLY A 66 -7.13 -3.00 7.50
C GLY A 66 -6.44 -2.80 8.84
N ASP A 67 -5.10 -2.83 8.87
CA ASP A 67 -4.32 -2.68 10.09
C ASP A 67 -3.89 -1.22 10.24
N ASP A 68 -4.38 -0.55 11.28
CA ASP A 68 -4.12 0.87 11.51
C ASP A 68 -2.65 1.17 11.82
N ARG A 69 -1.83 0.17 12.15
CA ARG A 69 -0.39 0.34 12.31
C ARG A 69 0.29 0.77 11.02
N ALA A 70 -0.39 0.61 9.87
CA ALA A 70 0.11 1.10 8.59
C ALA A 70 0.00 2.63 8.47
N LEU A 71 -0.82 3.29 9.28
CA LEU A 71 -1.02 4.74 9.17
C LEU A 71 0.27 5.55 9.24
N PRO A 72 1.18 5.35 10.21
CA PRO A 72 2.44 6.10 10.23
C PRO A 72 3.29 5.88 8.98
N VAL A 73 3.29 4.65 8.46
CA VAL A 73 4.06 4.30 7.26
C VAL A 73 3.50 5.02 6.04
N LEU A 74 2.18 5.00 5.88
CA LEU A 74 1.50 5.66 4.77
C LEU A 74 1.62 7.19 4.85
N MET A 75 1.50 7.75 6.05
CA MET A 75 1.62 9.20 6.28
C MET A 75 3.02 9.69 5.93
N GLU A 76 4.05 8.98 6.35
CA GLU A 76 5.43 9.32 6.01
C GLU A 76 5.64 9.35 4.49
N ALA A 77 5.15 8.34 3.79
CA ALA A 77 5.27 8.27 2.34
C ALA A 77 4.48 9.38 1.64
N ALA A 78 3.27 9.69 2.14
CA ALA A 78 2.44 10.75 1.59
C ALA A 78 3.08 12.14 1.75
N ASN A 79 3.90 12.32 2.78
CA ASN A 79 4.63 13.58 3.02
C ASN A 79 5.97 13.66 2.28
N ASP A 80 6.43 12.57 1.66
CA ASP A 80 7.70 12.55 0.94
C ASP A 80 7.60 13.43 -0.31
N GLU A 81 8.54 14.35 -0.47
CA GLU A 81 8.61 15.25 -1.63
C GLU A 81 8.67 14.50 -2.95
N LYS A 82 9.22 13.30 -2.95
CA LYS A 82 9.34 12.44 -4.14
C LYS A 82 8.03 11.75 -4.49
N CYS A 83 7.04 11.79 -3.61
CA CYS A 83 5.72 11.19 -3.86
C CYS A 83 4.93 12.11 -4.80
N GLY A 84 4.68 11.66 -6.02
CA GLY A 84 3.89 12.41 -7.00
C GLY A 84 2.39 12.40 -6.68
N TYR A 85 1.64 13.18 -7.44
CA TYR A 85 0.21 13.40 -7.16
C TYR A 85 -0.60 12.10 -7.28
N MET A 86 -0.36 11.29 -8.29
CA MET A 86 -1.12 10.04 -8.49
C MET A 86 -0.87 9.05 -7.35
N ASP A 87 0.39 8.91 -6.93
CA ASP A 87 0.72 8.07 -5.78
C ASP A 87 0.09 8.63 -4.50
N PHE A 88 0.10 9.95 -4.34
CA PHE A 88 -0.50 10.60 -3.18
C PHE A 88 -2.00 10.31 -3.08
N ILE A 89 -2.73 10.35 -4.19
CA ILE A 89 -4.17 10.04 -4.20
C ILE A 89 -4.42 8.63 -3.67
N GLU A 90 -3.62 7.65 -4.12
CA GLU A 90 -3.78 6.26 -3.68
C GLU A 90 -3.43 6.11 -2.20
N LEU A 91 -2.36 6.77 -1.74
CA LEU A 91 -2.00 6.75 -0.33
C LEU A 91 -3.07 7.43 0.53
N ARG A 92 -3.63 8.53 0.05
CA ARG A 92 -4.74 9.22 0.74
C ARG A 92 -5.93 8.28 0.90
N SER A 93 -6.29 7.56 -0.15
CA SER A 93 -7.41 6.62 -0.09
C SER A 93 -7.16 5.53 0.94
N ALA A 94 -5.96 4.97 0.99
CA ALA A 94 -5.59 3.96 1.97
C ALA A 94 -5.63 4.51 3.40
N ILE A 95 -5.11 5.72 3.61
CA ILE A 95 -5.11 6.38 4.92
C ILE A 95 -6.55 6.60 5.41
N GLU A 96 -7.41 7.14 4.53
CA GLU A 96 -8.82 7.39 4.89
C GLU A 96 -9.57 6.09 5.15
N TYR A 97 -9.30 5.05 4.37
CA TYR A 97 -9.89 3.73 4.58
C TYR A 97 -9.54 3.17 5.96
N LEU A 98 -8.33 3.43 6.44
CA LEU A 98 -7.87 2.99 7.76
C LEU A 98 -8.32 3.92 8.89
N GLY A 99 -9.09 4.95 8.58
CA GLY A 99 -9.63 5.87 9.59
C GLY A 99 -8.71 7.05 9.92
N GLY A 100 -7.66 7.25 9.15
CA GLY A 100 -6.76 8.38 9.33
C GLY A 100 -7.12 9.58 8.47
N GLU A 101 -6.36 10.64 8.61
CA GLU A 101 -6.51 11.86 7.83
C GLU A 101 -5.21 12.13 7.09
N ALA A 102 -5.27 12.18 5.75
CA ALA A 102 -4.10 12.40 4.92
C ALA A 102 -3.57 13.82 5.08
N PRO A 103 -2.24 14.03 4.94
CA PRO A 103 -1.68 15.37 4.98
C PRO A 103 -2.20 16.20 3.80
N LYS A 104 -2.30 17.51 4.03
CA LYS A 104 -2.63 18.44 2.95
C LYS A 104 -1.35 18.81 2.22
N ARG A 105 -1.29 18.53 0.93
CA ARG A 105 -0.13 18.81 0.10
C ARG A 105 -0.52 19.58 -1.15
N GLU A 106 0.35 20.48 -1.54
CA GLU A 106 0.29 21.12 -2.83
C GLU A 106 1.36 20.48 -3.73
N PHE A 107 1.06 20.38 -5.02
CA PHE A 107 1.94 19.75 -5.99
C PHE A 107 2.36 20.79 -7.02
N PHE A 108 3.67 21.01 -7.12
CA PHE A 108 4.26 21.93 -8.06
C PHE A 108 5.01 21.13 -9.12
N GLU A 109 4.90 21.55 -10.38
CA GLU A 109 5.58 20.89 -11.50
C GLU A 109 5.19 19.42 -11.67
N ASP A 110 3.97 19.05 -11.27
CA ASP A 110 3.44 17.71 -11.44
C ASP A 110 2.39 17.75 -12.55
N ALA A 111 2.68 17.07 -13.66
CA ALA A 111 1.83 17.10 -14.84
C ALA A 111 0.42 16.55 -14.58
N ASP A 112 0.32 15.50 -13.76
CA ASP A 112 -0.97 14.90 -13.45
C ASP A 112 -1.84 15.83 -12.61
N TYR A 113 -1.24 16.47 -11.62
CA TYR A 113 -1.94 17.44 -10.78
C TYR A 113 -2.42 18.63 -11.61
N ASP A 114 -1.53 19.19 -12.45
CA ASP A 114 -1.85 20.34 -13.28
C ASP A 114 -2.97 20.01 -14.26
N ALA A 115 -2.94 18.83 -14.87
CA ALA A 115 -3.97 18.40 -15.80
C ALA A 115 -5.34 18.27 -15.13
N LEU A 116 -5.40 17.66 -13.94
CA LEU A 116 -6.65 17.51 -13.19
C LEU A 116 -7.19 18.85 -12.72
N ARG A 117 -6.32 19.74 -12.28
CA ARG A 117 -6.72 21.08 -11.85
C ARG A 117 -7.27 21.90 -13.01
N ALA A 118 -6.66 21.81 -14.19
CA ALA A 118 -7.15 22.48 -15.38
C ALA A 118 -8.56 22.00 -15.77
N MET A 119 -8.84 20.71 -15.58
CA MET A 119 -10.17 20.15 -15.82
C MET A 119 -11.21 20.65 -14.82
N GLU A 120 -10.82 20.87 -13.57
CA GLU A 120 -11.72 21.42 -12.54
C GLU A 120 -12.05 22.88 -12.74
N ASP A 121 -11.12 23.64 -13.32
CA ASP A 121 -11.31 25.08 -13.57
C ASP A 121 -12.22 25.38 -14.77
N ASP A 122 -12.54 24.37 -15.57
CA ASP A 122 -13.49 24.47 -16.67
C ASP A 122 -14.92 24.15 -16.18
#